data_66c6ad13a7b9bbba96e61bd5dfbc1a64
#
_entry.id   66c6ad13a7b9bbba96e61bd5dfbc1a64
#
_cell.length_a   1.000
_cell.length_b   1.000
_cell.length_c   1.000
_cell.angle_alpha   90.00
_cell.angle_beta   90.00
_cell.angle_gamma   90.00
#
_symmetry.space_group_name_H-M   'P 1'
#
loop_
_entity.id
_entity.type
_entity.pdbx_description
1 polymer ?
#
loop_
_entity_poly.entity_id
_entity_poly.type
_entity_poly.pdbx_seq_one_letter_code
_entity_poly.pdbx_strand_id
1 'polypeptide(L)'
;MYHDFESHAITRRSFLKGAGAVGAAGLLAACGGSSSSSTAASASSASSGAAASGKGLSELFTYETSGREIESWNMLYSQQAIDFNVTTNLIDGLIGFDNYGKPVPAIAKSWEHNEDSTVWTFHLRDDVDWVDINGEVQDHLTSKDFLTGFEWVLNAKKNQASNTSMPSTTVVGAADYYDKTYAMDDAAAAALTYDDMMAAGVGIDAPDDYTVVFTCLNPCPYFDTVASYVCCYPAPPALVEKLGVEGFRGVDYTQQWCCGPYLIEEFVADNSKRCLLYTSPSPRD
;
A
#
# COMPACT_ATOMS: atom_id res chain seq x y z
N MET A 1 40.26 -15.67 -27.64
CA MET A 1 39.26 -16.69 -28.03
C MET A 1 37.96 -16.31 -27.34
N TYR A 2 37.16 -15.48 -27.99
CA TYR A 2 35.84 -15.07 -27.48
C TYR A 2 34.81 -16.03 -28.08
N HIS A 3 34.05 -16.71 -27.19
CA HIS A 3 32.89 -17.50 -27.61
C HIS A 3 31.68 -16.55 -27.69
N ASP A 4 31.13 -16.41 -28.89
CA ASP A 4 29.85 -15.77 -29.15
C ASP A 4 28.71 -16.63 -28.53
N PHE A 5 27.99 -16.05 -27.57
CA PHE A 5 26.71 -16.57 -27.10
C PHE A 5 25.60 -16.00 -27.99
N GLU A 6 25.17 -16.76 -28.98
CA GLU A 6 23.92 -16.47 -29.69
C GLU A 6 22.72 -16.66 -28.74
N SER A 7 22.10 -15.54 -28.38
CA SER A 7 20.84 -15.53 -27.66
C SER A 7 19.68 -15.92 -28.58
N HIS A 8 19.22 -17.14 -28.48
CA HIS A 8 17.99 -17.57 -29.15
C HIS A 8 16.78 -16.97 -28.42
N ALA A 9 16.25 -15.89 -28.99
CA ALA A 9 15.01 -15.29 -28.50
C ALA A 9 13.82 -16.23 -28.73
N ILE A 10 13.26 -16.76 -27.66
CA ILE A 10 12.02 -17.57 -27.73
C ILE A 10 10.85 -16.60 -28.01
N THR A 11 10.21 -16.73 -29.17
CA THR A 11 9.05 -15.92 -29.52
C THR A 11 7.79 -16.47 -28.84
N ARG A 12 6.82 -15.57 -28.50
CA ARG A 12 5.53 -15.95 -27.90
C ARG A 12 4.81 -17.09 -28.65
N ARG A 13 5.03 -17.19 -29.95
CA ARG A 13 4.42 -18.21 -30.83
C ARG A 13 5.04 -19.58 -30.66
N SER A 14 6.33 -19.69 -30.31
CA SER A 14 7.00 -20.96 -30.02
C SER A 14 6.66 -21.47 -28.61
N PHE A 15 6.43 -20.56 -27.64
CA PHE A 15 5.98 -20.91 -26.29
C PHE A 15 4.58 -21.56 -26.31
N LEU A 16 3.63 -20.97 -27.05
CA LEU A 16 2.27 -21.50 -27.17
C LEU A 16 2.19 -22.87 -27.90
N LYS A 17 3.14 -23.16 -28.81
CA LYS A 17 3.21 -24.47 -29.46
C LYS A 17 3.78 -25.57 -28.56
N GLY A 18 4.63 -25.21 -27.59
CA GLY A 18 5.17 -26.15 -26.60
C GLY A 18 4.16 -26.54 -25.52
N ALA A 19 3.32 -25.61 -25.09
CA ALA A 19 2.29 -25.83 -24.06
C ALA A 19 1.11 -26.70 -24.57
N GLY A 20 0.82 -26.69 -25.88
CA GLY A 20 -0.25 -27.49 -26.48
C GLY A 20 0.05 -29.00 -26.61
N ALA A 21 1.32 -29.40 -26.56
CA ALA A 21 1.70 -30.80 -26.76
C ALA A 21 1.66 -31.65 -25.47
N VAL A 22 1.66 -31.05 -24.31
CA VAL A 22 1.62 -31.75 -23.01
C VAL A 22 0.19 -31.99 -22.52
N GLY A 23 -0.81 -31.24 -23.01
CA GLY A 23 -2.21 -31.36 -22.63
C GLY A 23 -3.00 -32.51 -23.31
N ALA A 24 -2.50 -33.10 -24.38
CA ALA A 24 -3.24 -34.11 -25.17
C ALA A 24 -2.96 -35.54 -24.78
N ALA A 25 -1.97 -35.84 -23.96
CA ALA A 25 -1.59 -37.23 -23.58
C ALA A 25 -2.24 -37.73 -22.28
N GLY A 26 -2.98 -36.88 -21.54
CA GLY A 26 -3.55 -37.20 -20.22
C GLY A 26 -5.01 -37.67 -20.18
N LEU A 27 -5.75 -37.70 -21.29
CA LEU A 27 -7.21 -37.88 -21.29
C LEU A 27 -7.71 -39.25 -21.88
N LEU A 28 -6.85 -40.23 -22.08
CA LEU A 28 -7.26 -41.52 -22.69
C LEU A 28 -7.10 -42.78 -21.81
N ALA A 29 -6.94 -42.60 -20.48
CA ALA A 29 -6.77 -43.76 -19.57
C ALA A 29 -7.76 -43.77 -18.40
N ALA A 30 -9.06 -43.55 -18.65
CA ALA A 30 -10.09 -43.72 -17.64
C ALA A 30 -11.41 -44.22 -18.22
N CYS A 31 -11.42 -45.46 -18.81
CA CYS A 31 -12.63 -46.25 -19.01
C CYS A 31 -12.25 -47.73 -18.97
N GLY A 32 -12.60 -48.45 -17.91
CA GLY A 32 -12.65 -49.89 -17.91
C GLY A 32 -12.31 -50.54 -16.58
N GLY A 33 -13.32 -51.07 -15.87
CA GLY A 33 -13.19 -52.30 -15.07
C GLY A 33 -13.39 -52.18 -13.56
N SER A 34 -14.53 -52.72 -13.16
CA SER A 34 -15.06 -53.03 -11.82
C SER A 34 -14.14 -53.71 -10.81
N SER A 35 -14.35 -53.41 -9.59
CA SER A 35 -14.65 -54.23 -8.39
C SER A 35 -13.78 -54.02 -7.16
N SER A 36 -14.52 -53.64 -6.11
CA SER A 36 -14.46 -54.04 -4.69
C SER A 36 -13.28 -53.65 -3.80
N SER A 37 -13.72 -53.05 -2.73
CA SER A 37 -13.40 -53.13 -1.28
C SER A 37 -12.50 -52.08 -0.65
N SER A 38 -13.21 -51.33 0.17
CA SER A 38 -12.98 -50.95 1.60
C SER A 38 -11.84 -50.02 1.98
N THR A 39 -12.31 -48.99 2.68
CA THR A 39 -11.85 -48.30 3.91
C THR A 39 -10.86 -47.20 3.78
N ALA A 40 -11.37 -46.10 4.20
CA ALA A 40 -11.00 -45.06 5.15
C ALA A 40 -11.22 -43.66 4.60
N ALA A 41 -12.22 -43.02 5.11
CA ALA A 41 -12.56 -41.63 4.91
C ALA A 41 -11.56 -40.72 5.63
N SER A 42 -11.06 -39.76 4.88
CA SER A 42 -10.64 -38.48 5.48
C SER A 42 -11.52 -37.41 4.85
N ALA A 43 -12.45 -36.93 5.65
CA ALA A 43 -13.32 -35.85 5.31
C ALA A 43 -12.53 -34.53 5.37
N SER A 44 -12.20 -33.98 4.22
CA SER A 44 -11.89 -32.57 4.11
C SER A 44 -13.23 -31.82 4.07
N SER A 45 -13.53 -31.11 5.16
CA SER A 45 -14.65 -30.20 5.24
C SER A 45 -14.45 -29.06 4.26
N ALA A 46 -15.14 -29.13 3.12
CA ALA A 46 -15.35 -27.98 2.27
C ALA A 46 -16.32 -27.02 2.96
N SER A 47 -15.83 -25.91 3.46
CA SER A 47 -16.69 -24.80 3.86
C SER A 47 -17.29 -24.21 2.57
N SER A 48 -18.60 -24.34 2.42
CA SER A 48 -19.36 -23.69 1.38
C SER A 48 -19.48 -22.20 1.71
N GLY A 49 -18.53 -21.38 1.26
CA GLY A 49 -18.66 -19.94 1.20
C GLY A 49 -19.63 -19.57 0.08
N ALA A 50 -20.58 -18.71 0.37
CA ALA A 50 -21.55 -18.19 -0.60
C ALA A 50 -20.81 -17.43 -1.72
N ALA A 51 -20.99 -17.86 -2.97
CA ALA A 51 -20.42 -17.20 -4.13
C ALA A 51 -21.04 -15.82 -4.30
N ALA A 52 -20.24 -14.77 -4.13
CA ALA A 52 -20.58 -13.44 -4.60
C ALA A 52 -20.42 -13.43 -6.12
N SER A 53 -21.50 -13.12 -6.84
CA SER A 53 -21.55 -13.04 -8.29
C SER A 53 -20.94 -11.73 -8.81
N GLY A 54 -19.64 -11.57 -8.67
CA GLY A 54 -18.86 -10.48 -9.26
C GLY A 54 -17.96 -11.01 -10.38
N LYS A 55 -17.91 -10.30 -11.46
CA LYS A 55 -17.14 -10.60 -12.67
C LYS A 55 -15.70 -11.01 -12.35
N GLY A 56 -15.40 -12.32 -12.27
CA GLY A 56 -14.08 -12.88 -12.55
C GLY A 56 -12.87 -12.34 -11.78
N LEU A 57 -13.07 -11.59 -10.71
CA LEU A 57 -11.98 -11.16 -9.82
C LEU A 57 -11.65 -12.31 -8.87
N SER A 58 -10.38 -12.57 -8.67
CA SER A 58 -9.94 -13.56 -7.70
C SER A 58 -10.16 -13.00 -6.31
N GLU A 59 -10.92 -13.71 -5.48
CA GLU A 59 -11.10 -13.37 -4.05
C GLU A 59 -9.77 -13.51 -3.26
N LEU A 60 -8.76 -14.11 -3.87
CA LEU A 60 -7.46 -14.35 -3.27
C LEU A 60 -6.37 -13.71 -4.14
N PHE A 61 -5.69 -12.73 -3.58
CA PHE A 61 -4.46 -12.21 -4.14
C PHE A 61 -3.27 -13.01 -3.59
N THR A 62 -2.50 -13.61 -4.47
CA THR A 62 -1.31 -14.38 -4.10
C THR A 62 -0.10 -13.82 -4.84
N TYR A 63 0.96 -13.52 -4.11
CA TYR A 63 2.24 -13.21 -4.68
C TYR A 63 3.38 -13.80 -3.84
N GLU A 64 4.50 -14.04 -4.48
CA GLU A 64 5.67 -14.61 -3.82
C GLU A 64 6.56 -13.50 -3.27
N THR A 65 6.89 -13.57 -2.00
CA THR A 65 7.91 -12.73 -1.39
C THR A 65 9.21 -13.49 -1.40
N SER A 66 10.25 -12.96 -2.00
CA SER A 66 11.57 -13.58 -2.23
C SER A 66 12.31 -14.00 -0.94
N GLY A 67 11.66 -14.79 -0.07
CA GLY A 67 12.27 -15.44 1.11
C GLY A 67 12.61 -14.51 2.28
N ARG A 68 12.08 -13.29 2.31
CA ARG A 68 12.21 -12.36 3.44
C ARG A 68 10.87 -12.20 4.16
N GLU A 69 10.92 -12.05 5.47
CA GLU A 69 9.76 -11.72 6.29
C GLU A 69 9.47 -10.22 6.28
N ILE A 70 8.22 -9.85 6.61
CA ILE A 70 7.85 -8.47 6.89
C ILE A 70 8.55 -8.03 8.17
N GLU A 71 9.27 -6.91 8.09
CA GLU A 71 10.00 -6.32 9.21
C GLU A 71 9.15 -5.24 9.90
N SER A 72 8.27 -4.55 9.17
CA SER A 72 7.40 -3.51 9.70
C SER A 72 6.06 -3.47 8.99
N TRP A 73 4.99 -3.33 9.75
CA TRP A 73 3.65 -3.07 9.24
C TRP A 73 3.35 -1.58 9.08
N ASN A 74 4.20 -0.71 9.63
CA ASN A 74 4.13 0.73 9.41
C ASN A 74 4.86 1.12 8.13
N MET A 75 4.10 1.35 7.05
CA MET A 75 4.65 1.71 5.74
C MET A 75 5.34 3.08 5.73
N LEU A 76 4.96 4.00 6.62
CA LEU A 76 5.60 5.32 6.73
C LEU A 76 6.99 5.21 7.35
N TYR A 77 7.23 4.18 8.16
CA TYR A 77 8.49 3.91 8.83
C TYR A 77 9.39 2.94 8.06
N SER A 78 8.82 1.91 7.43
CA SER A 78 9.60 0.89 6.72
C SER A 78 10.43 1.47 5.57
N GLN A 79 11.58 0.84 5.31
CA GLN A 79 12.43 1.07 4.14
C GLN A 79 12.54 -0.18 3.26
N GLN A 80 11.81 -1.24 3.60
CA GLN A 80 11.93 -2.53 2.94
C GLN A 80 10.88 -2.67 1.83
N ALA A 81 11.35 -3.03 0.63
CA ALA A 81 10.44 -3.26 -0.50
C ALA A 81 9.40 -4.36 -0.23
N ILE A 82 9.77 -5.36 0.60
CA ILE A 82 8.84 -6.44 0.96
C ILE A 82 7.68 -5.94 1.81
N ASP A 83 7.93 -5.01 2.74
CA ASP A 83 6.89 -4.43 3.56
C ASP A 83 5.92 -3.61 2.69
N PHE A 84 6.45 -2.81 1.77
CA PHE A 84 5.63 -2.03 0.83
C PHE A 84 4.78 -2.91 -0.08
N ASN A 85 5.30 -4.03 -0.54
CA ASN A 85 4.54 -4.97 -1.38
C ASN A 85 3.28 -5.51 -0.71
N VAL A 86 3.25 -5.57 0.62
CA VAL A 86 2.07 -5.97 1.38
C VAL A 86 1.25 -4.76 1.81
N THR A 87 1.88 -3.79 2.47
CA THR A 87 1.17 -2.68 3.11
C THR A 87 0.49 -1.74 2.12
N THR A 88 1.00 -1.58 0.88
CA THR A 88 0.33 -0.83 -0.19
C THR A 88 -0.95 -1.48 -0.72
N ASN A 89 -1.27 -2.69 -0.32
CA ASN A 89 -2.58 -3.30 -0.58
C ASN A 89 -3.56 -3.08 0.57
N LEU A 90 -3.06 -2.72 1.75
CA LEU A 90 -3.86 -2.48 2.96
C LEU A 90 -4.23 -1.01 3.11
N ILE A 91 -3.38 -0.12 2.61
CA ILE A 91 -3.53 1.34 2.72
C ILE A 91 -3.37 1.93 1.33
N ASP A 92 -4.33 2.72 0.89
CA ASP A 92 -4.27 3.48 -0.34
C ASP A 92 -3.62 4.84 -0.13
N GLY A 93 -2.92 5.31 -1.18
CA GLY A 93 -2.40 6.67 -1.26
C GLY A 93 -3.35 7.61 -2.00
N LEU A 94 -2.88 8.84 -2.27
CA LEU A 94 -3.63 9.80 -3.07
C LEU A 94 -3.91 9.27 -4.48
N ILE A 95 -2.92 8.68 -5.13
CA ILE A 95 -2.93 8.24 -6.53
C ILE A 95 -2.48 6.78 -6.63
N GLY A 96 -3.16 6.00 -7.45
CA GLY A 96 -2.75 4.67 -7.88
C GLY A 96 -2.17 4.68 -9.30
N PHE A 97 -1.83 3.50 -9.81
CA PHE A 97 -1.40 3.29 -11.19
C PHE A 97 -2.16 2.13 -11.82
N ASP A 98 -2.49 2.30 -13.10
CA ASP A 98 -3.03 1.20 -13.90
C ASP A 98 -1.92 0.22 -14.33
N ASN A 99 -2.33 -0.86 -15.02
CA ASN A 99 -1.41 -1.89 -15.51
C ASN A 99 -0.37 -1.38 -16.54
N TYR A 100 -0.49 -0.15 -16.99
CA TYR A 100 0.41 0.51 -17.94
C TYR A 100 1.30 1.55 -17.28
N GLY A 101 1.17 1.74 -15.95
CA GLY A 101 1.87 2.75 -15.19
C GLY A 101 1.31 4.17 -15.36
N LYS A 102 0.05 4.30 -15.78
CA LYS A 102 -0.63 5.58 -15.88
C LYS A 102 -1.24 5.93 -14.52
N PRO A 103 -1.07 7.17 -14.00
CA PRO A 103 -1.74 7.63 -12.80
C PRO A 103 -3.27 7.53 -12.91
N VAL A 104 -3.90 6.95 -11.89
CA VAL A 104 -5.35 6.80 -11.78
C VAL A 104 -5.81 7.24 -10.39
N PRO A 105 -7.07 7.66 -10.22
CA PRO A 105 -7.66 7.95 -8.92
C PRO A 105 -7.48 6.80 -7.91
N ALA A 106 -7.19 7.16 -6.66
CA ALA A 106 -7.26 6.27 -5.51
C ALA A 106 -8.04 6.98 -4.39
N ILE A 107 -7.44 7.45 -3.30
CA ILE A 107 -8.15 8.29 -2.32
C ILE A 107 -8.45 9.67 -2.91
N ALA A 108 -7.55 10.24 -3.72
CA ALA A 108 -7.90 11.42 -4.51
C ALA A 108 -8.74 11.02 -5.74
N LYS A 109 -9.97 11.54 -5.82
CA LYS A 109 -10.86 11.36 -6.99
C LYS A 109 -10.41 12.18 -8.21
N SER A 110 -9.67 13.27 -7.96
CA SER A 110 -9.08 14.14 -9.00
C SER A 110 -7.96 14.98 -8.41
N TRP A 111 -7.09 15.49 -9.26
CA TRP A 111 -6.03 16.43 -8.90
C TRP A 111 -5.74 17.39 -10.02
N GLU A 112 -5.17 18.52 -9.67
CA GLU A 112 -4.79 19.58 -10.60
C GLU A 112 -3.57 20.33 -10.07
N HIS A 113 -2.93 21.12 -10.90
CA HIS A 113 -1.82 21.96 -10.51
C HIS A 113 -1.94 23.35 -11.16
N ASN A 114 -1.26 24.35 -10.57
CA ASN A 114 -1.15 25.68 -11.15
C ASN A 114 -0.28 25.67 -12.43
N GLU A 115 -0.22 26.80 -13.12
CA GLU A 115 0.41 26.92 -14.44
C GLU A 115 1.89 26.51 -14.46
N ASP A 116 2.63 26.79 -13.37
CA ASP A 116 4.05 26.47 -13.24
C ASP A 116 4.33 25.14 -12.51
N SER A 117 3.28 24.38 -12.16
CA SER A 117 3.39 23.11 -11.46
C SER A 117 4.11 23.18 -10.10
N THR A 118 4.01 24.32 -9.41
CA THR A 118 4.55 24.48 -8.05
C THR A 118 3.51 24.23 -6.96
N VAL A 119 2.21 24.32 -7.27
CA VAL A 119 1.12 24.03 -6.33
C VAL A 119 0.23 22.95 -6.90
N TRP A 120 0.05 21.88 -6.14
CA TRP A 120 -0.79 20.75 -6.50
C TRP A 120 -1.94 20.59 -5.52
N THR A 121 -3.15 20.44 -6.05
CA THR A 121 -4.38 20.27 -5.27
C THR A 121 -4.97 18.90 -5.55
N PHE A 122 -5.21 18.13 -4.50
CA PHE A 122 -5.82 16.81 -4.54
C PHE A 122 -7.20 16.87 -3.88
N HIS A 123 -8.24 16.49 -4.63
CA HIS A 123 -9.62 16.42 -4.15
C HIS A 123 -9.92 14.99 -3.72
N LEU A 124 -10.11 14.79 -2.43
CA LEU A 124 -10.35 13.48 -1.85
C LEU A 124 -11.78 13.01 -2.07
N ARG A 125 -11.96 11.71 -2.03
CA ARG A 125 -13.26 11.04 -1.88
C ARG A 125 -13.76 11.27 -0.47
N ASP A 126 -15.07 11.20 -0.29
CA ASP A 126 -15.78 11.36 0.99
C ASP A 126 -16.44 10.06 1.46
N ASP A 127 -16.04 8.92 0.88
CA ASP A 127 -16.58 7.59 1.16
C ASP A 127 -15.50 6.57 1.56
N VAL A 128 -14.36 7.04 2.09
CA VAL A 128 -13.26 6.18 2.52
C VAL A 128 -13.20 6.12 4.03
N ASP A 129 -13.27 4.91 4.56
CA ASP A 129 -13.17 4.65 6.00
C ASP A 129 -11.89 3.90 6.35
N TRP A 130 -11.40 4.15 7.55
CA TRP A 130 -10.44 3.30 8.21
C TRP A 130 -11.15 2.14 8.89
N VAL A 131 -10.73 0.93 8.58
CA VAL A 131 -11.28 -0.30 9.17
C VAL A 131 -10.19 -1.08 9.88
N ASP A 132 -10.57 -1.80 10.92
CA ASP A 132 -9.67 -2.73 11.60
C ASP A 132 -9.55 -4.07 10.85
N ILE A 133 -8.77 -4.99 11.42
CA ILE A 133 -8.55 -6.34 10.86
C ILE A 133 -9.85 -7.15 10.69
N ASN A 134 -10.93 -6.82 11.42
CA ASN A 134 -12.22 -7.46 11.29
C ASN A 134 -13.14 -6.80 10.26
N GLY A 135 -12.69 -5.69 9.64
CA GLY A 135 -13.47 -4.87 8.72
C GLY A 135 -14.46 -3.93 9.42
N GLU A 136 -14.31 -3.72 10.73
CA GLU A 136 -15.14 -2.77 11.48
C GLU A 136 -14.60 -1.34 11.32
N VAL A 137 -15.49 -0.42 10.97
CA VAL A 137 -15.14 1.00 10.80
C VAL A 137 -14.66 1.59 12.13
N GLN A 138 -13.49 2.17 12.09
CA GLN A 138 -12.83 2.80 13.25
C GLN A 138 -12.85 4.32 13.16
N ASP A 139 -12.69 4.86 11.95
CA ASP A 139 -12.67 6.31 11.69
C ASP A 139 -13.01 6.58 10.23
N HIS A 140 -13.27 7.85 9.89
CA HIS A 140 -13.49 8.31 8.54
C HIS A 140 -12.26 9.08 8.04
N LEU A 141 -11.78 8.72 6.85
CA LEU A 141 -10.57 9.33 6.28
C LEU A 141 -10.84 10.74 5.79
N THR A 142 -9.97 11.66 6.21
CA THR A 142 -10.01 13.07 5.82
C THR A 142 -8.63 13.57 5.37
N SER A 143 -8.54 14.82 4.97
CA SER A 143 -7.27 15.49 4.65
C SER A 143 -6.29 15.52 5.83
N LYS A 144 -6.79 15.50 7.09
CA LYS A 144 -5.95 15.48 8.30
C LYS A 144 -5.11 14.22 8.43
N ASP A 145 -5.59 13.10 7.87
CA ASP A 145 -4.83 11.86 7.83
C ASP A 145 -3.56 11.99 7.00
N PHE A 146 -3.63 12.72 5.88
CA PHE A 146 -2.47 13.04 5.06
C PHE A 146 -1.52 14.01 5.75
N LEU A 147 -2.03 15.01 6.43
CA LEU A 147 -1.20 15.91 7.25
C LEU A 147 -0.48 15.14 8.36
N THR A 148 -1.18 14.22 9.03
CA THR A 148 -0.61 13.38 10.10
C THR A 148 0.47 12.45 9.56
N GLY A 149 0.21 11.77 8.43
CA GLY A 149 1.20 10.92 7.79
C GLY A 149 2.44 11.67 7.33
N PHE A 150 2.25 12.87 6.77
CA PHE A 150 3.35 13.69 6.29
C PHE A 150 4.19 14.28 7.43
N GLU A 151 3.54 14.73 8.53
CA GLU A 151 4.24 15.12 9.74
C GLU A 151 5.04 13.96 10.33
N TRP A 152 4.45 12.76 10.41
CA TRP A 152 5.14 11.57 10.87
C TRP A 152 6.43 11.32 10.09
N VAL A 153 6.35 11.37 8.76
CA VAL A 153 7.51 11.13 7.87
C VAL A 153 8.58 12.19 8.03
N LEU A 154 8.20 13.47 8.16
CA LEU A 154 9.13 14.59 8.30
C LEU A 154 9.69 14.79 9.71
N ASN A 155 9.05 14.22 10.74
CA ASN A 155 9.55 14.29 12.10
C ASN A 155 10.67 13.28 12.32
N ALA A 156 11.91 13.74 12.27
CA ALA A 156 13.09 12.89 12.30
C ALA A 156 13.19 12.00 13.56
N LYS A 157 12.59 12.39 14.67
CA LYS A 157 12.58 11.58 15.90
C LYS A 157 11.44 10.57 15.92
N LYS A 158 10.24 10.92 15.47
CA LYS A 158 9.13 9.97 15.33
C LYS A 158 9.46 8.87 14.35
N ASN A 159 9.97 9.23 13.19
CA ASN A 159 10.24 8.33 12.07
C ASN A 159 11.66 7.76 12.07
N GLN A 160 12.50 8.09 13.04
CA GLN A 160 13.91 7.66 13.13
C GLN A 160 14.68 7.89 11.83
N ALA A 161 14.42 9.01 11.16
CA ALA A 161 15.03 9.39 9.89
C ALA A 161 14.75 8.44 8.70
N SER A 162 13.66 7.68 8.75
CA SER A 162 13.21 6.83 7.64
C SER A 162 12.43 7.63 6.58
N ASN A 163 12.46 7.19 5.32
CA ASN A 163 11.61 7.64 4.19
C ASN A 163 11.52 9.16 3.93
N THR A 164 12.51 9.94 4.30
CA THR A 164 12.43 11.43 4.29
C THR A 164 13.03 12.10 3.05
N SER A 165 13.82 11.40 2.23
CA SER A 165 14.60 12.02 1.16
C SER A 165 13.74 12.70 0.08
N MET A 166 12.64 12.10 -0.33
CA MET A 166 11.79 12.61 -1.39
C MET A 166 11.01 13.87 -0.96
N PRO A 167 10.27 13.88 0.17
CA PRO A 167 9.60 15.11 0.62
C PRO A 167 10.58 16.23 0.92
N SER A 168 11.72 15.95 1.55
CA SER A 168 12.73 16.96 1.90
C SER A 168 13.33 17.69 0.69
N THR A 169 13.39 17.04 -0.46
CA THR A 169 13.92 17.64 -1.70
C THR A 169 12.85 18.28 -2.60
N THR A 170 11.58 18.03 -2.31
CA THR A 170 10.49 18.39 -3.23
C THR A 170 9.55 19.43 -2.64
N VAL A 171 9.22 19.33 -1.34
CA VAL A 171 8.19 20.16 -0.69
C VAL A 171 8.84 21.31 0.08
N VAL A 172 8.25 22.49 -0.04
CA VAL A 172 8.70 23.71 0.69
C VAL A 172 8.78 23.44 2.19
N GLY A 173 9.84 23.88 2.84
CA GLY A 173 10.03 23.82 4.29
C GLY A 173 10.21 22.42 4.88
N ALA A 174 10.09 21.34 4.07
CA ALA A 174 10.17 19.97 4.56
C ALA A 174 11.57 19.64 5.11
N ALA A 175 12.64 20.07 4.44
CA ALA A 175 14.02 19.88 4.92
C ALA A 175 14.26 20.64 6.23
N ASP A 176 13.80 21.89 6.33
CA ASP A 176 13.98 22.72 7.53
C ASP A 176 13.24 22.13 8.74
N TYR A 177 12.04 21.59 8.51
CA TYR A 177 11.28 20.91 9.57
C TYR A 177 11.97 19.62 10.04
N TYR A 178 12.49 18.84 9.09
CA TYR A 178 13.27 17.64 9.39
C TYR A 178 14.50 17.99 10.25
N ASP A 179 15.30 18.97 9.84
CA ASP A 179 16.51 19.39 10.57
C ASP A 179 16.17 19.92 11.95
N LYS A 180 15.08 20.70 12.08
CA LYS A 180 14.56 21.18 13.37
C LYS A 180 14.23 20.01 14.29
N THR A 181 13.45 19.05 13.84
CA THR A 181 13.03 17.91 14.66
C THR A 181 14.19 16.95 14.96
N TYR A 182 15.16 16.82 14.05
CA TYR A 182 16.38 16.05 14.28
C TYR A 182 17.22 16.64 15.44
N ALA A 183 17.26 17.96 15.57
CA ALA A 183 18.01 18.66 16.62
C ALA A 183 17.27 18.69 17.98
N MET A 184 15.98 18.38 18.03
CA MET A 184 15.17 18.38 19.26
C MET A 184 15.46 17.13 20.11
N ASP A 185 15.08 17.18 21.39
CA ASP A 185 14.96 15.98 22.22
C ASP A 185 13.74 15.15 21.78
N ASP A 186 13.79 13.84 22.07
CA ASP A 186 12.80 12.89 21.59
C ASP A 186 11.38 13.19 22.14
N ALA A 187 11.27 13.65 23.39
CA ALA A 187 9.98 13.95 24.00
C ALA A 187 9.34 15.21 23.40
N ALA A 188 10.13 16.26 23.16
CA ALA A 188 9.66 17.48 22.53
C ALA A 188 9.25 17.23 21.07
N ALA A 189 10.04 16.44 20.32
CA ALA A 189 9.68 16.08 18.95
C ALA A 189 8.44 15.18 18.89
N ALA A 190 8.30 14.22 19.81
CA ALA A 190 7.12 13.35 19.89
C ALA A 190 5.82 14.09 20.16
N ALA A 191 5.88 15.24 20.85
CA ALA A 191 4.73 16.07 21.18
C ALA A 191 4.23 16.95 20.01
N LEU A 192 5.02 17.12 18.95
CA LEU A 192 4.63 17.92 17.78
C LEU A 192 3.49 17.24 17.02
N THR A 193 2.65 18.07 16.39
CA THR A 193 1.51 17.67 15.58
C THR A 193 1.67 18.19 14.15
N TYR A 194 0.75 17.83 13.27
CA TYR A 194 0.71 18.43 11.92
C TYR A 194 0.45 19.94 11.96
N ASP A 195 -0.25 20.46 12.98
CA ASP A 195 -0.44 21.93 13.14
C ASP A 195 0.90 22.63 13.38
N ASP A 196 1.79 22.04 14.19
CA ASP A 196 3.14 22.55 14.42
C ASP A 196 4.01 22.51 13.15
N MET A 197 3.83 21.46 12.33
CA MET A 197 4.49 21.32 11.04
C MET A 197 4.02 22.41 10.06
N MET A 198 2.71 22.63 9.94
CA MET A 198 2.15 23.70 9.09
C MET A 198 2.58 25.09 9.58
N ALA A 199 2.55 25.33 10.90
CA ALA A 199 3.02 26.57 11.49
C ALA A 199 4.53 26.82 11.27
N ALA A 200 5.32 25.78 11.07
CA ALA A 200 6.72 25.87 10.69
C ALA A 200 6.93 26.21 9.20
N GLY A 201 5.87 26.28 8.39
CA GLY A 201 5.93 26.67 6.98
C GLY A 201 6.20 25.53 6.01
N VAL A 202 5.91 24.29 6.40
CA VAL A 202 5.95 23.15 5.47
C VAL A 202 4.83 23.29 4.46
N GLY A 203 5.15 23.07 3.20
CA GLY A 203 4.27 23.28 2.04
C GLY A 203 3.25 22.15 1.85
N ILE A 204 2.51 21.81 2.90
CA ILE A 204 1.30 21.00 2.83
C ILE A 204 0.19 21.70 3.59
N ASP A 205 -1.03 21.68 3.07
CA ASP A 205 -2.21 22.31 3.65
C ASP A 205 -3.47 21.48 3.41
N ALA A 206 -4.47 21.68 4.25
CA ALA A 206 -5.79 21.06 4.16
C ALA A 206 -6.87 22.13 4.40
N PRO A 207 -7.28 22.86 3.36
CA PRO A 207 -8.25 23.94 3.48
C PRO A 207 -9.65 23.47 3.90
N ASP A 208 -9.95 22.21 3.68
CA ASP A 208 -11.17 21.52 4.12
C ASP A 208 -10.90 20.00 4.32
N ASP A 209 -11.90 19.27 4.79
CA ASP A 209 -11.75 17.85 5.14
C ASP A 209 -11.46 16.95 3.93
N TYR A 210 -11.64 17.43 2.69
CA TYR A 210 -11.47 16.62 1.47
C TYR A 210 -10.56 17.25 0.43
N THR A 211 -9.71 18.18 0.85
CA THR A 211 -8.73 18.82 -0.03
C THR A 211 -7.35 18.81 0.62
N VAL A 212 -6.35 18.30 -0.11
CA VAL A 212 -4.94 18.35 0.27
C VAL A 212 -4.17 19.17 -0.77
N VAL A 213 -3.38 20.12 -0.31
CA VAL A 213 -2.59 20.99 -1.18
C VAL A 213 -1.11 20.84 -0.86
N PHE A 214 -0.29 20.61 -1.89
CA PHE A 214 1.17 20.61 -1.75
C PHE A 214 1.79 21.80 -2.48
N THR A 215 2.79 22.40 -1.87
CA THR A 215 3.61 23.45 -2.47
C THR A 215 5.03 22.96 -2.66
N CYS A 216 5.48 22.87 -3.91
CA CYS A 216 6.80 22.38 -4.28
C CYS A 216 7.85 23.49 -4.23
N LEU A 217 9.10 23.13 -3.90
CA LEU A 217 10.27 24.02 -3.91
C LEU A 217 10.55 24.57 -5.30
N ASN A 218 10.31 23.79 -6.34
CA ASN A 218 10.53 24.13 -7.74
C ASN A 218 9.39 23.58 -8.59
N PRO A 219 9.20 24.04 -9.83
CA PRO A 219 8.27 23.43 -10.77
C PRO A 219 8.45 21.92 -10.85
N CYS A 220 7.40 21.16 -10.52
CA CYS A 220 7.43 19.71 -10.45
C CYS A 220 6.24 19.11 -11.22
N PRO A 221 6.30 19.08 -12.58
CA PRO A 221 5.19 18.61 -13.41
C PRO A 221 4.88 17.10 -13.28
N TYR A 222 5.66 16.37 -12.49
CA TYR A 222 5.52 14.96 -12.18
C TYR A 222 5.20 14.71 -10.69
N PHE A 223 4.70 15.71 -9.99
CA PHE A 223 4.43 15.57 -8.55
C PHE A 223 3.32 14.58 -8.24
N ASP A 224 2.43 14.29 -9.17
CA ASP A 224 1.48 13.18 -9.06
C ASP A 224 2.19 11.84 -8.81
N THR A 225 3.30 11.58 -9.49
CA THR A 225 4.15 10.40 -9.22
C THR A 225 4.80 10.46 -7.83
N VAL A 226 5.23 11.66 -7.38
CA VAL A 226 5.77 11.83 -6.02
C VAL A 226 4.69 11.57 -4.97
N ALA A 227 3.49 12.12 -5.17
CA ALA A 227 2.35 11.99 -4.27
C ALA A 227 1.81 10.54 -4.17
N SER A 228 2.12 9.70 -5.14
CA SER A 228 1.78 8.26 -5.09
C SER A 228 2.74 7.41 -4.26
N TYR A 229 3.85 8.00 -3.79
CA TYR A 229 4.84 7.26 -3.03
C TYR A 229 4.48 7.18 -1.54
N VAL A 230 4.94 6.13 -0.87
CA VAL A 230 4.58 5.80 0.52
C VAL A 230 4.82 6.91 1.53
N CYS A 231 5.79 7.80 1.30
CA CYS A 231 6.03 8.96 2.17
C CYS A 231 4.91 10.01 2.15
N CYS A 232 3.97 9.92 1.21
CA CYS A 232 2.79 10.77 1.10
C CYS A 232 1.49 10.04 1.46
N TYR A 233 1.58 8.86 2.09
CA TYR A 233 0.41 8.07 2.48
C TYR A 233 -0.20 8.61 3.78
N PRO A 234 -1.51 8.36 3.99
CA PRO A 234 -2.19 8.85 5.18
C PRO A 234 -1.84 8.01 6.42
N ALA A 235 -1.99 8.62 7.59
CA ALA A 235 -1.97 7.97 8.90
C ALA A 235 -3.17 8.42 9.72
N PRO A 236 -4.00 7.51 10.27
CA PRO A 236 -5.17 7.89 11.05
C PRO A 236 -4.76 8.54 12.38
N PRO A 237 -5.12 9.82 12.62
CA PRO A 237 -4.74 10.55 13.84
C PRO A 237 -5.15 9.81 15.11
N ALA A 238 -6.36 9.24 15.13
CA ALA A 238 -6.89 8.50 16.27
C ALA A 238 -6.08 7.24 16.59
N LEU A 239 -5.55 6.54 15.59
CA LEU A 239 -4.68 5.38 15.82
C LEU A 239 -3.31 5.82 16.35
N VAL A 240 -2.74 6.88 15.78
CA VAL A 240 -1.46 7.46 16.25
C VAL A 240 -1.57 7.90 17.71
N GLU A 241 -2.65 8.58 18.09
CA GLU A 241 -2.92 8.96 19.47
C GLU A 241 -3.09 7.74 20.38
N LYS A 242 -3.89 6.76 19.96
CA LYS A 242 -4.16 5.54 20.72
C LYS A 242 -2.90 4.74 21.04
N LEU A 243 -1.99 4.59 20.08
CA LEU A 243 -0.80 3.77 20.22
C LEU A 243 0.40 4.57 20.76
N GLY A 244 0.39 5.89 20.62
CA GLY A 244 1.55 6.73 20.85
C GLY A 244 2.66 6.51 19.83
N VAL A 245 3.73 7.31 19.90
CA VAL A 245 4.81 7.30 18.89
C VAL A 245 5.48 5.93 18.77
N GLU A 246 5.86 5.34 19.88
CA GLU A 246 6.53 4.02 19.88
C GLU A 246 5.59 2.90 19.42
N GLY A 247 4.34 2.91 19.86
CA GLY A 247 3.35 1.91 19.47
C GLY A 247 2.97 2.02 18.01
N PHE A 248 2.83 3.24 17.47
CA PHE A 248 2.55 3.41 16.05
C PHE A 248 3.76 3.07 15.17
N ARG A 249 4.99 3.36 15.62
CA ARG A 249 6.21 2.93 14.91
C ARG A 249 6.29 1.42 14.77
N GLY A 250 6.02 0.70 15.85
CA GLY A 250 6.06 -0.77 15.90
C GLY A 250 4.69 -1.41 15.78
N VAL A 251 3.72 -0.77 15.09
CA VAL A 251 2.37 -1.30 14.94
C VAL A 251 2.40 -2.72 14.40
N ASP A 252 1.64 -3.60 15.04
CA ASP A 252 1.43 -4.97 14.59
C ASP A 252 0.24 -5.04 13.61
N TYR A 253 0.23 -6.05 12.73
CA TYR A 253 -0.84 -6.21 11.75
C TYR A 253 -2.24 -6.32 12.36
N THR A 254 -2.34 -6.82 13.60
CA THR A 254 -3.62 -6.93 14.34
C THR A 254 -4.14 -5.60 14.86
N GLN A 255 -3.27 -4.59 14.94
CA GLN A 255 -3.58 -3.24 15.41
C GLN A 255 -3.69 -2.24 14.26
N GLN A 256 -3.17 -2.62 13.07
CA GLN A 256 -3.17 -1.78 11.89
C GLN A 256 -4.59 -1.51 11.42
N TRP A 257 -4.91 -0.25 11.12
CA TRP A 257 -6.12 0.10 10.38
C TRP A 257 -5.81 0.19 8.89
N CYS A 258 -6.78 -0.19 8.10
CA CYS A 258 -6.67 -0.29 6.65
C CYS A 258 -7.70 0.64 5.98
N CYS A 259 -7.32 1.26 4.87
CA CYS A 259 -8.22 2.03 4.00
C CYS A 259 -8.08 1.62 2.52
N GLY A 260 -7.31 0.58 2.26
CA GLY A 260 -7.11 0.00 0.94
C GLY A 260 -8.07 -1.16 0.65
N PRO A 261 -7.91 -1.83 -0.52
CA PRO A 261 -8.85 -2.85 -0.98
C PRO A 261 -8.74 -4.20 -0.27
N TYR A 262 -7.68 -4.42 0.54
CA TYR A 262 -7.45 -5.70 1.20
C TYR A 262 -7.33 -5.58 2.70
N LEU A 263 -7.77 -6.64 3.41
CA LEU A 263 -7.50 -6.89 4.82
C LEU A 263 -6.66 -8.14 4.97
N ILE A 264 -5.93 -8.24 6.09
CA ILE A 264 -5.17 -9.44 6.41
C ILE A 264 -6.13 -10.44 7.10
N GLU A 265 -6.33 -11.59 6.49
CA GLU A 265 -7.08 -12.68 7.13
C GLU A 265 -6.19 -13.46 8.06
N GLU A 266 -4.97 -13.75 7.64
CA GLU A 266 -4.04 -14.59 8.38
C GLU A 266 -2.60 -14.18 8.06
N PHE A 267 -1.77 -14.10 9.07
CA PHE A 267 -0.33 -13.97 8.95
C PHE A 267 0.36 -14.98 9.85
N VAL A 268 1.15 -15.84 9.24
CA VAL A 268 2.02 -16.81 9.94
C VAL A 268 3.45 -16.52 9.53
N ALA A 269 4.25 -16.07 10.47
CA ALA A 269 5.67 -15.80 10.25
C ALA A 269 6.38 -17.06 9.72
N ASP A 270 7.33 -16.87 8.82
CA ASP A 270 8.15 -17.92 8.17
C ASP A 270 7.34 -18.94 7.32
N ASN A 271 6.02 -18.70 7.07
CA ASN A 271 5.20 -19.71 6.40
C ASN A 271 4.26 -19.11 5.35
N SER A 272 3.24 -18.36 5.75
CA SER A 272 2.23 -17.88 4.81
C SER A 272 1.64 -16.53 5.22
N LYS A 273 1.21 -15.76 4.22
CA LYS A 273 0.45 -14.53 4.36
C LYS A 273 -0.83 -14.67 3.55
N ARG A 274 -1.97 -14.37 4.15
CA ARG A 274 -3.26 -14.43 3.49
C ARG A 274 -3.98 -13.10 3.69
N CYS A 275 -4.29 -12.44 2.58
CA CYS A 275 -5.05 -11.22 2.56
C CYS A 275 -6.40 -11.48 1.88
N LEU A 276 -7.49 -10.98 2.46
CA LEU A 276 -8.81 -10.97 1.85
C LEU A 276 -9.05 -9.65 1.14
N LEU A 277 -9.70 -9.72 -0.02
CA LEU A 277 -10.26 -8.55 -0.66
C LEU A 277 -11.36 -8.00 0.24
N TYR A 278 -11.17 -6.79 0.73
CA TYR A 278 -12.20 -6.01 1.37
C TYR A 278 -12.98 -5.25 0.29
N THR A 279 -14.30 -5.28 0.33
CA THR A 279 -15.17 -4.50 -0.57
C THR A 279 -15.12 -3.02 -0.20
N SER A 280 -13.96 -2.42 -0.45
CA SER A 280 -13.80 -0.98 -0.36
C SER A 280 -14.39 -0.34 -1.62
N PRO A 281 -14.96 0.86 -1.53
CA PRO A 281 -15.30 1.66 -2.69
C PRO A 281 -14.06 2.19 -3.45
N SER A 282 -12.87 1.61 -3.23
CA SER A 282 -11.65 1.99 -3.93
C SER A 282 -11.78 1.85 -5.45
N PRO A 283 -11.33 2.84 -6.25
CA PRO A 283 -11.38 2.75 -7.71
C PRO A 283 -10.47 1.65 -8.29
N ARG A 284 -9.69 0.97 -7.46
CA ARG A 284 -8.85 -0.18 -7.87
C ARG A 284 -9.61 -1.52 -7.87
N ASP A 285 -10.84 -1.56 -7.36
CA ASP A 285 -11.70 -2.75 -7.30
C ASP A 285 -12.36 -3.10 -8.65
#